data_7aa703feb67a92d4d63c71fb73181cad
#
_entry.id   7aa703feb67a92d4d63c71fb73181cad
#
_cell.length_a   1.000
_cell.length_b   1.000
_cell.length_c   1.000
_cell.angle_alpha   90.00
_cell.angle_beta   90.00
_cell.angle_gamma   90.00
#
_symmetry.space_group_name_H-M   'P 1'
#
loop_
_entity.id
_entity.type
_entity.pdbx_description
1 polymer ?
#
loop_
_entity_poly.entity_id
_entity_poly.type
_entity_poly.pdbx_seq_one_letter_code
_entity_poly.pdbx_strand_id
1 'polypeptide(L)'
;FVELLMVVIIGNINVWMISQFNEVAVASVGATNQLLSLSVYIYGFVTIGTQIMIAQFIGAKKNREIPEIINTAIFAGLAIGLILSICFYFFPEKLLGFMNLPAEVIQIGLPYAKIYGGGVFIAAVNAIMVASLRTHGYTKQALLIPMSASFLAVIGNYLALFSPFGLPHLGVEGLAFSAL
;
A
#
# COMPACT_ATOMS: atom_id res chain seq x y z
N PHE A 1 6.93 10.99 -14.24
CA PHE A 1 7.52 12.09 -13.46
C PHE A 1 6.50 12.68 -12.48
N VAL A 2 5.32 13.12 -12.93
CA VAL A 2 4.26 13.71 -12.08
C VAL A 2 3.83 12.76 -10.96
N GLU A 3 3.64 11.47 -11.26
CA GLU A 3 3.28 10.44 -10.27
C GLU A 3 4.30 10.37 -9.13
N LEU A 4 5.59 10.32 -9.45
CA LEU A 4 6.66 10.26 -8.45
C LEU A 4 6.72 11.52 -7.59
N LEU A 5 6.54 12.70 -8.18
CA LEU A 5 6.48 13.95 -7.44
C LEU A 5 5.29 13.96 -6.45
N MET A 6 4.12 13.52 -6.91
CA MET A 6 2.93 13.45 -6.06
C MET A 6 3.12 12.48 -4.89
N VAL A 7 3.67 11.30 -5.14
CA VAL A 7 3.98 10.32 -4.07
C VAL A 7 4.91 10.91 -3.03
N VAL A 8 5.98 11.63 -3.46
CA VAL A 8 6.92 12.26 -2.54
C VAL A 8 6.25 13.38 -1.74
N ILE A 9 5.46 14.24 -2.39
CA ILE A 9 4.76 15.35 -1.71
C ILE A 9 3.77 14.81 -0.68
N ILE A 10 2.93 13.84 -1.07
CA ILE A 10 1.94 13.22 -0.19
C ILE A 10 2.62 12.49 0.97
N GLY A 11 3.72 11.76 0.69
CA GLY A 11 4.53 11.12 1.73
C GLY A 11 5.06 12.10 2.76
N ASN A 12 5.60 13.24 2.33
CA ASN A 12 6.09 14.28 3.23
C ASN A 12 4.96 14.94 4.03
N ILE A 13 3.80 15.19 3.42
CA ILE A 13 2.62 15.72 4.13
C ILE A 13 2.19 14.74 5.23
N ASN A 14 2.13 13.45 4.95
CA ASN A 14 1.77 12.44 5.93
C ASN A 14 2.76 12.40 7.10
N VAL A 15 4.06 12.42 6.83
CA VAL A 15 5.11 12.46 7.87
C VAL A 15 4.98 13.73 8.72
N TRP A 16 4.78 14.89 8.08
CA TRP A 16 4.57 16.16 8.77
C TRP A 16 3.33 16.13 9.67
N MET A 17 2.22 15.58 9.19
CA MET A 17 1.00 15.45 10.01
C MET A 17 1.21 14.57 11.23
N ILE A 18 1.88 13.42 11.07
CA ILE A 18 2.17 12.50 12.18
C ILE A 18 3.15 13.12 13.18
N SER A 19 4.13 13.91 12.72
CA SER A 19 5.12 14.56 13.58
C SER A 19 4.51 15.59 14.54
N GLN A 20 3.39 16.19 14.16
CA GLN A 20 2.64 17.11 15.05
C GLN A 20 1.93 16.37 16.20
N PHE A 21 1.74 15.07 16.05
CA PHE A 21 1.04 14.26 17.04
C PHE A 21 2.00 13.62 18.06
N ASN A 22 3.02 12.90 17.61
CA ASN A 22 4.01 12.25 18.49
C ASN A 22 5.24 11.81 17.67
N GLU A 23 6.45 12.12 18.13
CA GLU A 23 7.71 11.70 17.49
C GLU A 23 7.88 10.17 17.47
N VAL A 24 7.45 9.48 18.55
CA VAL A 24 7.51 8.01 18.61
C VAL A 24 6.56 7.38 17.59
N ALA A 25 5.40 8.01 17.32
CA ALA A 25 4.47 7.57 16.30
C ALA A 25 5.08 7.68 14.89
N VAL A 26 5.85 8.73 14.60
CA VAL A 26 6.58 8.87 13.32
C VAL A 26 7.56 7.72 13.13
N ALA A 27 8.37 7.43 14.15
CA ALA A 27 9.33 6.33 14.10
C ALA A 27 8.64 4.98 13.88
N SER A 28 7.52 4.77 14.58
CA SER A 28 6.73 3.54 14.53
C SER A 28 6.07 3.31 13.16
N VAL A 29 5.39 4.33 12.62
CA VAL A 29 4.77 4.27 11.28
C VAL A 29 5.85 4.15 10.21
N GLY A 30 6.96 4.86 10.34
CA GLY A 30 8.10 4.78 9.42
C GLY A 30 8.70 3.38 9.36
N ALA A 31 8.97 2.77 10.50
CA ALA A 31 9.48 1.40 10.59
C ALA A 31 8.49 0.38 10.00
N THR A 32 7.21 0.51 10.32
CA THR A 32 6.17 -0.36 9.77
C THR A 32 6.07 -0.22 8.26
N ASN A 33 6.11 1.00 7.72
CA ASN A 33 6.09 1.25 6.28
C ASN A 33 7.31 0.64 5.57
N GLN A 34 8.48 0.62 6.22
CA GLN A 34 9.66 -0.04 5.68
C GLN A 34 9.46 -1.57 5.55
N LEU A 35 8.85 -2.21 6.55
CA LEU A 35 8.47 -3.63 6.45
C LEU A 35 7.41 -3.87 5.37
N LEU A 36 6.40 -3.02 5.29
CA LEU A 36 5.36 -3.11 4.26
C LEU A 36 5.91 -2.93 2.85
N SER A 37 6.98 -2.15 2.69
CA SER A 37 7.68 -1.99 1.41
C SER A 37 8.27 -3.32 0.90
N LEU A 38 8.69 -4.23 1.79
CA LEU A 38 9.11 -5.57 1.39
C LEU A 38 7.97 -6.34 0.72
N SER A 39 6.75 -6.20 1.22
CA SER A 39 5.57 -6.79 0.59
C SER A 39 5.35 -6.25 -0.82
N VAL A 40 5.56 -4.95 -1.02
CA VAL A 40 5.48 -4.30 -2.34
C VAL A 40 6.47 -4.92 -3.32
N TYR A 41 7.69 -5.21 -2.90
CA TYR A 41 8.68 -5.88 -3.75
C TYR A 41 8.24 -7.31 -4.08
N ILE A 42 7.69 -8.06 -3.12
CA ILE A 42 7.29 -9.46 -3.32
C ILE A 42 6.16 -9.55 -4.35
N TYR A 43 5.05 -8.83 -4.20
CA TYR A 43 3.98 -8.88 -5.21
C TYR A 43 4.33 -8.06 -6.46
N GLY A 44 5.31 -7.18 -6.37
CA GLY A 44 5.86 -6.41 -7.49
C GLY A 44 6.43 -7.32 -8.60
N PHE A 45 7.03 -8.46 -8.25
CA PHE A 45 7.48 -9.44 -9.25
C PHE A 45 6.33 -9.93 -10.12
N VAL A 46 5.18 -10.25 -9.51
CA VAL A 46 3.98 -10.66 -10.27
C VAL A 46 3.49 -9.53 -11.15
N THR A 47 3.47 -8.30 -10.62
CA THR A 47 3.01 -7.11 -11.34
C THR A 47 3.89 -6.84 -12.57
N ILE A 48 5.22 -6.87 -12.41
CA ILE A 48 6.18 -6.66 -13.51
C ILE A 48 6.07 -7.79 -14.54
N GLY A 49 6.03 -9.04 -14.10
CA GLY A 49 5.83 -10.19 -14.98
C GLY A 49 4.56 -10.08 -15.81
N THR A 50 3.46 -9.66 -15.20
CA THR A 50 2.19 -9.42 -15.87
C THR A 50 2.30 -8.34 -16.94
N GLN A 51 2.95 -7.21 -16.65
CA GLN A 51 3.16 -6.13 -17.63
C GLN A 51 3.94 -6.62 -18.85
N ILE A 52 5.02 -7.39 -18.62
CA ILE A 52 5.86 -7.93 -19.69
C ILE A 52 5.03 -8.87 -20.57
N MET A 53 4.27 -9.80 -19.97
CA MET A 53 3.43 -10.73 -20.71
C MET A 53 2.37 -9.99 -21.53
N ILE A 54 1.62 -9.07 -20.94
CA ILE A 54 0.60 -8.28 -21.63
C ILE A 54 1.23 -7.53 -22.82
N ALA A 55 2.38 -6.87 -22.62
CA ALA A 55 3.06 -6.14 -23.68
C ALA A 55 3.48 -7.06 -24.86
N GLN A 56 3.99 -8.26 -24.56
CA GLN A 56 4.37 -9.25 -25.58
C GLN A 56 3.15 -9.75 -26.36
N PHE A 57 2.02 -10.03 -25.69
CA PHE A 57 0.81 -10.51 -26.33
C PHE A 57 0.14 -9.42 -27.18
N ILE A 58 0.18 -8.15 -26.74
CA ILE A 58 -0.25 -7.00 -27.56
C ILE A 58 0.62 -6.91 -28.81
N GLY A 59 1.95 -6.98 -28.66
CA GLY A 59 2.88 -6.95 -29.80
C GLY A 59 2.71 -8.11 -30.79
N ALA A 60 2.37 -9.29 -30.28
CA ALA A 60 2.06 -10.47 -31.08
C ALA A 60 0.63 -10.46 -31.68
N LYS A 61 -0.17 -9.42 -31.43
CA LYS A 61 -1.59 -9.30 -31.84
C LYS A 61 -2.49 -10.41 -31.31
N LYS A 62 -2.11 -11.04 -30.20
CA LYS A 62 -2.85 -12.11 -29.51
C LYS A 62 -3.76 -11.56 -28.39
N ASN A 63 -4.57 -10.55 -28.70
CA ASN A 63 -5.39 -9.84 -27.71
C ASN A 63 -6.44 -10.72 -27.00
N ARG A 64 -6.81 -11.84 -27.59
CA ARG A 64 -7.78 -12.79 -27.01
C ARG A 64 -7.28 -13.47 -25.74
N GLU A 65 -5.98 -13.63 -25.60
CA GLU A 65 -5.34 -14.33 -24.48
C GLU A 65 -5.04 -13.41 -23.29
N ILE A 66 -5.07 -12.08 -23.49
CA ILE A 66 -4.73 -11.08 -22.47
C ILE A 66 -5.64 -11.17 -21.22
N PRO A 67 -6.97 -11.32 -21.33
CA PRO A 67 -7.83 -11.44 -20.14
C PRO A 67 -7.47 -12.62 -19.25
N GLU A 68 -7.05 -13.73 -19.85
CA GLU A 68 -6.61 -14.93 -19.10
C GLU A 68 -5.31 -14.66 -18.32
N ILE A 69 -4.37 -13.93 -18.93
CA ILE A 69 -3.13 -13.51 -18.26
C ILE A 69 -3.46 -12.62 -17.07
N ILE A 70 -4.35 -11.63 -17.25
CA ILE A 70 -4.75 -10.71 -16.18
C ILE A 70 -5.43 -11.47 -15.05
N ASN A 71 -6.36 -12.36 -15.35
CA ASN A 71 -7.06 -13.17 -14.34
C ASN A 71 -6.06 -14.03 -13.56
N THR A 72 -5.17 -14.73 -14.24
CA THR A 72 -4.12 -15.55 -13.61
C THR A 72 -3.22 -14.71 -12.70
N ALA A 73 -2.83 -13.51 -13.16
CA ALA A 73 -2.03 -12.59 -12.37
C ALA A 73 -2.78 -12.09 -11.11
N ILE A 74 -4.08 -11.77 -11.24
CA ILE A 74 -4.91 -11.36 -10.11
C ILE A 74 -4.99 -12.49 -9.07
N PHE A 75 -5.22 -13.74 -9.49
CA PHE A 75 -5.24 -14.88 -8.58
C PHE A 75 -3.88 -15.10 -7.90
N ALA A 76 -2.78 -14.99 -8.64
CA ALA A 76 -1.44 -15.10 -8.08
C ALA A 76 -1.14 -13.96 -7.08
N GLY A 77 -1.48 -12.72 -7.44
CA GLY A 77 -1.33 -11.56 -6.58
C GLY A 77 -2.20 -11.64 -5.33
N LEU A 78 -3.45 -12.12 -5.47
CA LEU A 78 -4.35 -12.35 -4.35
C LEU A 78 -3.76 -13.42 -3.40
N ALA A 79 -3.28 -14.54 -3.93
CA ALA A 79 -2.69 -15.61 -3.11
C ALA A 79 -1.47 -15.12 -2.33
N ILE A 80 -0.53 -14.46 -3.00
CA ILE A 80 0.67 -13.88 -2.36
C ILE A 80 0.27 -12.79 -1.37
N GLY A 81 -0.63 -11.89 -1.76
CA GLY A 81 -1.13 -10.82 -0.90
C GLY A 81 -1.82 -11.36 0.36
N LEU A 82 -2.63 -12.41 0.25
CA LEU A 82 -3.26 -13.07 1.40
C LEU A 82 -2.24 -13.70 2.34
N ILE A 83 -1.23 -14.40 1.81
CA ILE A 83 -0.16 -14.97 2.64
C ILE A 83 0.54 -13.85 3.43
N LEU A 84 0.90 -12.75 2.76
CA LEU A 84 1.54 -11.61 3.42
C LEU A 84 0.60 -10.96 4.44
N SER A 85 -0.68 -10.76 4.11
CA SER A 85 -1.68 -10.20 5.03
C SER A 85 -1.84 -11.06 6.29
N ILE A 86 -1.88 -12.38 6.14
CA ILE A 86 -1.93 -13.33 7.26
C ILE A 86 -0.67 -13.20 8.13
N CYS A 87 0.51 -13.10 7.52
CA CYS A 87 1.76 -12.90 8.25
C CYS A 87 1.76 -11.61 9.07
N PHE A 88 1.33 -10.48 8.47
CA PHE A 88 1.25 -9.20 9.17
C PHE A 88 0.17 -9.16 10.26
N TYR A 89 -0.95 -9.85 10.05
CA TYR A 89 -2.05 -9.88 11.02
C TYR A 89 -1.72 -10.74 12.25
N PHE A 90 -1.15 -11.94 12.04
CA PHE A 90 -0.89 -12.89 13.13
C PHE A 90 0.49 -12.73 13.78
N PHE A 91 1.48 -12.22 13.05
CA PHE A 91 2.87 -12.15 13.54
C PHE A 91 3.49 -10.73 13.47
N PRO A 92 2.73 -9.64 13.72
CA PRO A 92 3.27 -8.30 13.59
C PRO A 92 4.40 -8.02 14.58
N GLU A 93 4.30 -8.52 15.82
CA GLU A 93 5.34 -8.37 16.85
C GLU A 93 6.67 -8.98 16.43
N LYS A 94 6.64 -10.18 15.85
CA LYS A 94 7.85 -10.85 15.37
C LYS A 94 8.47 -10.09 14.19
N LEU A 95 7.64 -9.63 13.27
CA LEU A 95 8.09 -8.88 12.10
C LEU A 95 8.74 -7.55 12.50
N LEU A 96 8.13 -6.78 13.40
CA LEU A 96 8.71 -5.55 13.93
C LEU A 96 9.93 -5.85 14.83
N GLY A 97 9.93 -6.96 15.58
CA GLY A 97 11.03 -7.39 16.40
C GLY A 97 12.32 -7.68 15.63
N PHE A 98 12.22 -8.14 14.36
CA PHE A 98 13.40 -8.30 13.50
C PHE A 98 14.16 -6.99 13.24
N MET A 99 13.50 -5.84 13.39
CA MET A 99 14.15 -4.54 13.21
C MET A 99 14.89 -4.04 14.46
N ASN A 100 14.90 -4.81 15.57
CA ASN A 100 15.52 -4.43 16.83
C ASN A 100 15.09 -3.04 17.34
N LEU A 101 13.81 -2.72 17.20
CA LEU A 101 13.24 -1.43 17.61
C LEU A 101 12.99 -1.40 19.12
N PRO A 102 13.01 -0.22 19.76
CA PRO A 102 12.57 -0.05 21.13
C PRO A 102 11.13 -0.59 21.35
N ALA A 103 10.87 -1.18 22.50
CA ALA A 103 9.57 -1.79 22.81
C ALA A 103 8.40 -0.79 22.67
N GLU A 104 8.61 0.46 23.02
CA GLU A 104 7.63 1.54 22.90
C GLU A 104 7.22 1.78 21.43
N VAL A 105 8.19 1.81 20.52
CA VAL A 105 7.98 1.96 19.07
C VAL A 105 7.18 0.78 18.51
N ILE A 106 7.51 -0.44 18.96
CA ILE A 106 6.78 -1.65 18.55
C ILE A 106 5.33 -1.58 19.01
N GLN A 107 5.08 -1.27 20.27
CA GLN A 107 3.71 -1.21 20.83
C GLN A 107 2.80 -0.23 20.07
N ILE A 108 3.31 0.94 19.73
CA ILE A 108 2.56 1.96 18.96
C ILE A 108 2.35 1.51 17.50
N GLY A 109 3.30 0.77 16.91
CA GLY A 109 3.22 0.30 15.54
C GLY A 109 2.35 -0.94 15.31
N LEU A 110 2.11 -1.73 16.37
CA LEU A 110 1.36 -2.98 16.26
C LEU A 110 -0.05 -2.82 15.64
N PRO A 111 -0.90 -1.90 16.10
CA PRO A 111 -2.22 -1.70 15.50
C PRO A 111 -2.12 -1.31 14.03
N TYR A 112 -1.19 -0.40 13.71
CA TYR A 112 -0.96 0.02 12.33
C TYR A 112 -0.50 -1.14 11.44
N ALA A 113 0.45 -1.95 11.90
CA ALA A 113 0.95 -3.12 11.18
C ALA A 113 -0.14 -4.17 10.95
N LYS A 114 -1.03 -4.39 11.94
CA LYS A 114 -2.15 -5.33 11.82
C LYS A 114 -3.18 -4.87 10.80
N ILE A 115 -3.61 -3.61 10.89
CA ILE A 115 -4.70 -3.08 10.06
C ILE A 115 -4.19 -2.92 8.62
N TYR A 116 -3.14 -2.15 8.42
CA TYR A 116 -2.61 -1.88 7.08
C TYR A 116 -1.97 -3.12 6.45
N GLY A 117 -1.19 -3.87 7.24
CA GLY A 117 -0.60 -5.15 6.79
C GLY A 117 -1.65 -6.20 6.47
N GLY A 118 -2.77 -6.24 7.23
CA GLY A 118 -3.91 -7.09 6.93
C GLY A 118 -4.57 -6.79 5.59
N GLY A 119 -4.44 -5.57 5.06
CA GLY A 119 -4.96 -5.14 3.76
C GLY A 119 -4.00 -5.27 2.58
N VAL A 120 -2.80 -5.81 2.74
CA VAL A 120 -1.79 -5.95 1.66
C VAL A 120 -2.32 -6.69 0.44
N PHE A 121 -3.25 -7.64 0.61
CA PHE A 121 -3.85 -8.35 -0.52
C PHE A 121 -4.64 -7.42 -1.44
N ILE A 122 -5.30 -6.38 -0.90
CA ILE A 122 -6.01 -5.35 -1.69
C ILE A 122 -5.00 -4.56 -2.50
N ALA A 123 -3.89 -4.14 -1.88
CA ALA A 123 -2.82 -3.41 -2.55
C ALA A 123 -2.18 -4.22 -3.69
N ALA A 124 -1.97 -5.54 -3.49
CA ALA A 124 -1.42 -6.42 -4.51
C ALA A 124 -2.33 -6.53 -5.75
N VAL A 125 -3.63 -6.73 -5.54
CA VAL A 125 -4.61 -6.77 -6.64
C VAL A 125 -4.69 -5.43 -7.36
N ASN A 126 -4.77 -4.32 -6.61
CA ASN A 126 -4.81 -2.98 -7.16
C ASN A 126 -3.57 -2.69 -8.03
N ALA A 127 -2.37 -3.07 -7.57
CA ALA A 127 -1.13 -2.89 -8.33
C ALA A 127 -1.17 -3.61 -9.68
N ILE A 128 -1.68 -4.85 -9.74
CA ILE A 128 -1.83 -5.63 -10.99
C ILE A 128 -2.85 -4.96 -11.92
N MET A 129 -3.98 -4.50 -11.39
CA MET A 129 -5.01 -3.82 -12.20
C MET A 129 -4.49 -2.51 -12.80
N VAL A 130 -3.83 -1.67 -12.00
CA VAL A 130 -3.22 -0.42 -12.45
C VAL A 130 -2.13 -0.69 -13.50
N ALA A 131 -1.30 -1.71 -13.28
CA ALA A 131 -0.27 -2.14 -14.21
C ALA A 131 -0.85 -2.60 -15.55
N SER A 132 -1.94 -3.37 -15.52
CA SER A 132 -2.66 -3.82 -16.71
C SER A 132 -3.24 -2.66 -17.51
N LEU A 133 -3.88 -1.68 -16.85
CA LEU A 133 -4.38 -0.46 -17.49
C LEU A 133 -3.25 0.33 -18.17
N ARG A 134 -2.11 0.46 -17.49
CA ARG A 134 -0.94 1.18 -18.01
C ARG A 134 -0.39 0.52 -19.27
N THR A 135 -0.33 -0.80 -19.29
CA THR A 135 0.18 -1.57 -20.44
C THR A 135 -0.77 -1.53 -21.64
N HIS A 136 -2.08 -1.39 -21.42
CA HIS A 136 -3.07 -1.16 -22.48
C HIS A 136 -3.10 0.29 -23.00
N GLY A 137 -2.24 1.17 -22.53
CA GLY A 137 -2.18 2.57 -22.94
C GLY A 137 -3.13 3.51 -22.19
N TYR A 138 -3.91 3.02 -21.24
CA TYR A 138 -4.77 3.83 -20.36
C TYR A 138 -3.97 4.52 -19.24
N THR A 139 -2.88 5.21 -19.64
CA THR A 139 -1.93 5.82 -18.70
C THR A 139 -2.56 6.91 -17.82
N LYS A 140 -3.55 7.66 -18.34
CA LYS A 140 -4.26 8.68 -17.58
C LYS A 140 -5.08 8.07 -16.43
N GLN A 141 -5.84 7.01 -16.71
CA GLN A 141 -6.63 6.29 -15.72
C GLN A 141 -5.72 5.61 -14.69
N ALA A 142 -4.66 4.95 -15.15
CA ALA A 142 -3.65 4.33 -14.30
C ALA A 142 -2.92 5.31 -13.38
N LEU A 143 -2.89 6.60 -13.71
CA LEU A 143 -2.36 7.66 -12.87
C LEU A 143 -3.41 8.24 -11.92
N LEU A 144 -4.65 8.43 -12.41
CA LEU A 144 -5.72 9.04 -11.61
C LEU A 144 -6.16 8.16 -10.44
N ILE A 145 -6.16 6.82 -10.61
CA ILE A 145 -6.58 5.89 -9.55
C ILE A 145 -5.70 6.03 -8.31
N PRO A 146 -4.36 5.84 -8.36
CA PRO A 146 -3.52 6.00 -7.18
C PRO A 146 -3.48 7.44 -6.66
N MET A 147 -3.61 8.45 -7.52
CA MET A 147 -3.69 9.85 -7.08
C MET A 147 -4.95 10.11 -6.25
N SER A 148 -6.12 9.66 -6.71
CA SER A 148 -7.36 9.84 -5.97
C SER A 148 -7.35 9.10 -4.63
N ALA A 149 -6.82 7.87 -4.61
CA ALA A 149 -6.63 7.09 -3.39
C ALA A 149 -5.70 7.81 -2.40
N SER A 150 -4.56 8.33 -2.88
CA SER A 150 -3.62 9.08 -2.05
C SER A 150 -4.23 10.37 -1.50
N PHE A 151 -5.04 11.08 -2.30
CA PHE A 151 -5.73 12.28 -1.84
C PHE A 151 -6.76 11.98 -0.77
N LEU A 152 -7.54 10.89 -0.94
CA LEU A 152 -8.48 10.41 0.07
C LEU A 152 -7.76 9.98 1.36
N ALA A 153 -6.60 9.32 1.23
CA ALA A 153 -5.78 8.94 2.38
C ALA A 153 -5.29 10.17 3.18
N VAL A 154 -4.88 11.26 2.52
CA VAL A 154 -4.49 12.50 3.21
C VAL A 154 -5.67 13.10 3.98
N ILE A 155 -6.87 13.13 3.37
CA ILE A 155 -8.08 13.61 4.05
C ILE A 155 -8.42 12.69 5.23
N GLY A 156 -8.36 11.38 5.04
CA GLY A 156 -8.60 10.39 6.09
C GLY A 156 -7.61 10.54 7.26
N ASN A 157 -6.32 10.72 6.96
CA ASN A 157 -5.28 10.97 7.96
C ASN A 157 -5.54 12.26 8.74
N TYR A 158 -5.95 13.34 8.05
CA TYR A 158 -6.30 14.59 8.70
C TYR A 158 -7.49 14.42 9.66
N LEU A 159 -8.54 13.74 9.23
CA LEU A 159 -9.71 13.47 10.07
C LEU A 159 -9.37 12.56 11.27
N ALA A 160 -8.52 11.55 11.07
CA ALA A 160 -8.12 10.61 12.10
C ALA A 160 -7.25 11.24 13.21
N LEU A 161 -6.34 12.17 12.81
CA LEU A 161 -5.42 12.80 13.75
C LEU A 161 -6.01 14.02 14.45
N PHE A 162 -6.72 14.88 13.72
CA PHE A 162 -7.18 16.17 14.25
C PHE A 162 -8.65 16.16 14.71
N SER A 163 -9.42 15.12 14.39
CA SER A 163 -10.82 14.92 14.81
C SER A 163 -11.67 16.20 14.80
N PRO A 164 -11.73 16.98 13.70
CA PRO A 164 -12.34 18.32 13.68
C PRO A 164 -13.86 18.33 13.98
N PHE A 165 -14.53 17.17 13.93
CA PHE A 165 -15.98 17.02 14.15
C PHE A 165 -16.34 16.25 15.44
N GLY A 166 -15.44 16.16 16.43
CA GLY A 166 -15.71 15.43 17.67
C GLY A 166 -15.77 13.91 17.50
N LEU A 167 -15.21 13.39 16.42
CA LEU A 167 -14.99 11.97 16.21
C LEU A 167 -13.98 11.44 17.25
N PRO A 168 -14.07 10.18 17.69
CA PRO A 168 -13.08 9.61 18.59
C PRO A 168 -11.69 9.71 17.93
N HIS A 169 -10.69 10.13 18.72
CA HIS A 169 -9.30 10.17 18.28
C HIS A 169 -8.81 8.75 17.99
N LEU A 170 -8.83 8.34 16.73
CA LEU A 170 -8.41 7.02 16.32
C LEU A 170 -6.88 6.87 16.26
N GLY A 171 -6.13 8.00 16.38
CA GLY A 171 -4.67 7.99 16.44
C GLY A 171 -4.04 7.20 15.28
N VAL A 172 -3.09 6.32 15.62
CA VAL A 172 -2.34 5.50 14.65
C VAL A 172 -3.23 4.47 13.95
N GLU A 173 -4.30 4.00 14.59
CA GLU A 173 -5.27 3.06 13.98
C GLU A 173 -6.05 3.74 12.84
N GLY A 174 -6.45 4.98 13.03
CA GLY A 174 -7.12 5.76 12.00
C GLY A 174 -6.25 6.01 10.77
N LEU A 175 -4.95 6.20 10.97
CA LEU A 175 -3.97 6.27 9.87
C LEU A 175 -3.92 4.98 9.05
N ALA A 176 -3.99 3.82 9.72
CA ALA A 176 -3.97 2.54 9.05
C ALA A 176 -5.24 2.32 8.19
N PHE A 177 -6.41 2.72 8.69
CA PHE A 177 -7.67 2.63 7.93
C PHE A 177 -7.70 3.58 6.73
N SER A 178 -7.14 4.78 6.86
CA SER A 178 -7.11 5.74 5.75
C SER A 178 -6.09 5.39 4.65
N ALA A 179 -5.11 4.53 4.98
CA ALA A 179 -4.09 4.07 4.03
C ALA A 179 -4.50 2.82 3.23
N LEU A 180 -5.58 2.12 3.65
CA LEU A 180 -6.18 0.98 2.96
C LEU A 180 -7.11 1.43 1.83
#